data_0ba1456360e6e0464f73e00d80d2d2f7
#
_entry.id   0ba1456360e6e0464f73e00d80d2d2f7
#
_cell.length_a   1.000
_cell.length_b   1.000
_cell.length_c   1.000
_cell.angle_alpha   90.00
_cell.angle_beta   90.00
_cell.angle_gamma   90.00
#
_symmetry.space_group_name_H-M   'P 1'
#
loop_
_entity.id
_entity.type
_entity.pdbx_description
1 polymer ?
#
loop_
_entity_poly.entity_id
_entity_poly.type
_entity_poly.pdbx_seq_one_letter_code
_entity_poly.pdbx_strand_id
1 'polypeptide(L)'
;MKKLLAAIAAACLSAPVLAEPTKGFYTNDSMGCMLLRECTDGVEEVTNLLDISRQYPNTSDFTPIATEFNIMLTSLNRVGVKVFLADEKYFPVGHRGVYHTVGNNFFLNKTFMHRPGVLMSVMRHEGWHAAQDCMAGTINNSMIAIIMPEDNVPPLWREMVERTYPKSAVPWEAEATWAGKTEGMTADALNACAAGQMWMEYEPTPLTRKYLVEQGYIK
;
A
#
# COMPACT_ATOMS: atom_id res chain seq x y z
N MET A 1 33.73 -53.47 42.44
CA MET A 1 33.51 -52.89 41.10
C MET A 1 32.05 -52.47 40.96
N LYS A 2 31.73 -51.21 41.23
CA LYS A 2 30.34 -50.65 41.12
C LYS A 2 30.23 -49.92 39.82
N LYS A 3 29.37 -50.40 38.89
CA LYS A 3 29.08 -49.73 37.64
C LYS A 3 28.00 -48.64 37.90
N LEU A 4 28.40 -47.35 37.71
CA LEU A 4 27.47 -46.25 37.66
C LEU A 4 26.84 -46.25 36.26
N LEU A 5 25.51 -46.37 36.18
CA LEU A 5 24.70 -46.09 35.00
C LEU A 5 24.29 -44.62 35.06
N ALA A 6 24.82 -43.81 34.13
CA ALA A 6 24.36 -42.44 33.94
C ALA A 6 23.13 -42.43 33.03
N ALA A 7 21.98 -42.07 33.59
CA ALA A 7 20.76 -41.82 32.82
C ALA A 7 20.83 -40.42 32.20
N ILE A 8 20.88 -40.38 30.86
CA ILE A 8 20.78 -39.13 30.10
C ILE A 8 19.27 -38.81 29.95
N ALA A 9 18.80 -37.83 30.69
CA ALA A 9 17.44 -37.30 30.50
C ALA A 9 17.47 -36.35 29.26
N ALA A 10 16.88 -36.81 28.15
CA ALA A 10 16.61 -36.00 26.99
C ALA A 10 15.46 -35.03 27.28
N ALA A 11 15.78 -33.80 27.58
CA ALA A 11 14.76 -32.74 27.68
C ALA A 11 14.30 -32.38 26.27
N CYS A 12 13.12 -32.86 25.88
CA CYS A 12 12.40 -32.37 24.70
C CYS A 12 11.97 -30.93 24.96
N LEU A 13 12.74 -29.99 24.43
CA LEU A 13 12.32 -28.58 24.31
C LEU A 13 11.24 -28.56 23.23
N SER A 14 9.98 -28.71 23.63
CA SER A 14 8.85 -28.36 22.79
C SER A 14 8.87 -26.83 22.59
N ALA A 15 9.26 -26.38 21.39
CA ALA A 15 9.04 -25.00 21.01
C ALA A 15 7.55 -24.67 21.16
N PRO A 16 7.19 -23.51 21.71
CA PRO A 16 5.79 -23.13 21.76
C PRO A 16 5.28 -23.05 20.32
N VAL A 17 4.34 -23.92 19.97
CA VAL A 17 3.53 -23.75 18.77
C VAL A 17 2.72 -22.49 19.01
N LEU A 18 3.08 -21.41 18.35
CA LEU A 18 2.24 -20.21 18.31
C LEU A 18 0.91 -20.64 17.69
N ALA A 19 -0.13 -20.73 18.52
CA ALA A 19 -1.46 -21.03 18.05
C ALA A 19 -1.85 -19.98 17.00
N GLU A 20 -2.25 -20.43 15.81
CA GLU A 20 -2.81 -19.54 14.82
C GLU A 20 -3.98 -18.78 15.44
N PRO A 21 -4.05 -17.44 15.27
CA PRO A 21 -5.13 -16.64 15.82
C PRO A 21 -6.47 -17.19 15.32
N THR A 22 -7.41 -17.43 16.22
CA THR A 22 -8.74 -17.91 15.85
C THR A 22 -9.53 -16.83 15.10
N LYS A 23 -10.49 -17.24 14.25
CA LYS A 23 -11.31 -16.36 13.39
C LYS A 23 -11.97 -15.16 14.12
N GLY A 24 -12.16 -15.21 15.43
CA GLY A 24 -12.68 -14.12 16.27
C GLY A 24 -11.65 -13.08 16.67
N PHE A 25 -10.36 -13.33 16.48
CA PHE A 25 -9.27 -12.39 16.78
C PHE A 25 -9.13 -11.29 15.71
N TYR A 26 -9.67 -11.52 14.53
CA TYR A 26 -9.41 -10.71 13.32
C TYR A 26 -10.30 -9.46 13.16
N THR A 27 -11.17 -9.11 14.06
CA THR A 27 -12.10 -8.00 13.81
C THR A 27 -11.45 -6.61 13.70
N ASN A 28 -10.32 -6.38 14.41
CA ASN A 28 -9.53 -5.16 14.27
C ASN A 28 -8.10 -5.41 13.80
N ASP A 29 -7.58 -6.63 13.89
CA ASP A 29 -6.18 -6.97 13.62
C ASP A 29 -5.97 -7.76 12.34
N SER A 30 -7.03 -8.18 11.63
CA SER A 30 -6.89 -8.92 10.38
C SER A 30 -6.13 -8.13 9.31
N MET A 31 -6.39 -6.83 9.21
CA MET A 31 -5.64 -5.95 8.31
C MET A 31 -4.18 -5.86 8.76
N GLY A 32 -3.90 -5.65 10.04
CA GLY A 32 -2.53 -5.62 10.56
C GLY A 32 -1.75 -6.89 10.26
N CYS A 33 -2.36 -8.08 10.48
CA CYS A 33 -1.76 -9.37 10.17
C CYS A 33 -1.42 -9.52 8.67
N MET A 34 -2.31 -9.06 7.76
CA MET A 34 -2.06 -9.03 6.33
C MET A 34 -0.93 -8.05 5.98
N LEU A 35 -0.96 -6.82 6.52
CA LEU A 35 0.04 -5.78 6.27
C LEU A 35 1.44 -6.23 6.67
N LEU A 36 1.57 -6.93 7.79
CA LEU A 36 2.82 -7.51 8.27
C LEU A 36 3.19 -8.82 7.54
N ARG A 37 2.34 -9.31 6.64
CA ARG A 37 2.51 -10.57 5.90
C ARG A 37 2.58 -11.81 6.80
N GLU A 38 2.00 -11.75 7.97
CA GLU A 38 1.84 -12.87 8.87
C GLU A 38 0.62 -13.72 8.48
N CYS A 39 -0.39 -13.10 7.86
CA CYS A 39 -1.56 -13.75 7.28
C CYS A 39 -1.47 -13.69 5.75
N THR A 40 -1.27 -14.82 5.09
CA THR A 40 -1.08 -14.91 3.63
C THR A 40 -2.17 -15.73 2.92
N ASP A 41 -3.07 -16.38 3.65
CA ASP A 41 -4.17 -17.16 3.07
C ASP A 41 -5.15 -16.24 2.33
N GLY A 42 -5.31 -16.46 1.01
CA GLY A 42 -6.12 -15.59 0.14
C GLY A 42 -5.46 -14.25 -0.19
N VAL A 43 -4.11 -14.15 -0.06
CA VAL A 43 -3.30 -13.02 -0.49
C VAL A 43 -2.38 -13.47 -1.62
N GLU A 44 -2.56 -12.92 -2.81
CA GLU A 44 -1.85 -13.28 -4.03
C GLU A 44 -1.08 -12.08 -4.59
N GLU A 45 0.21 -12.23 -4.91
CA GLU A 45 1.00 -11.18 -5.56
C GLU A 45 0.50 -10.96 -7.00
N VAL A 46 0.31 -9.70 -7.38
CA VAL A 46 -0.12 -9.27 -8.71
C VAL A 46 1.10 -8.87 -9.52
N THR A 47 1.41 -9.65 -10.54
CA THR A 47 2.55 -9.43 -11.44
C THR A 47 2.13 -8.91 -12.81
N ASN A 48 0.86 -9.07 -13.15
CA ASN A 48 0.24 -8.60 -14.39
C ASN A 48 -1.28 -8.55 -14.25
N LEU A 49 -1.96 -7.95 -15.23
CA LEU A 49 -3.42 -7.79 -15.21
C LEU A 49 -4.18 -9.12 -15.22
N LEU A 50 -3.60 -10.20 -15.78
CA LEU A 50 -4.25 -11.51 -15.81
C LEU A 50 -4.41 -12.11 -14.42
N ASP A 51 -3.52 -11.77 -13.47
CA ASP A 51 -3.63 -12.23 -12.08
C ASP A 51 -4.93 -11.73 -11.42
N ILE A 52 -5.43 -10.57 -11.87
CA ILE A 52 -6.71 -10.02 -11.44
C ILE A 52 -7.85 -10.54 -12.33
N SER A 53 -7.76 -10.38 -13.65
CA SER A 53 -8.87 -10.64 -14.56
C SER A 53 -9.34 -12.10 -14.53
N ARG A 54 -8.44 -13.06 -14.34
CA ARG A 54 -8.78 -14.50 -14.21
C ARG A 54 -9.66 -14.82 -12.99
N GLN A 55 -9.68 -13.95 -11.98
CA GLN A 55 -10.57 -14.11 -10.82
C GLN A 55 -12.03 -13.79 -11.17
N TYR A 56 -12.26 -13.11 -12.32
CA TYR A 56 -13.58 -12.63 -12.74
C TYR A 56 -13.90 -12.97 -14.20
N PRO A 57 -13.87 -14.26 -14.60
CA PRO A 57 -13.82 -14.68 -16.01
C PRO A 57 -15.02 -14.29 -16.86
N ASN A 58 -16.15 -13.94 -16.25
CA ASN A 58 -17.40 -13.67 -16.99
C ASN A 58 -18.06 -12.32 -16.61
N THR A 59 -17.35 -11.45 -15.90
CA THR A 59 -17.99 -10.29 -15.27
C THR A 59 -17.53 -8.95 -15.82
N SER A 60 -16.32 -8.89 -16.44
CA SER A 60 -15.76 -7.59 -16.80
C SER A 60 -14.74 -7.68 -17.93
N ASP A 61 -14.79 -6.69 -18.82
CA ASP A 61 -13.75 -6.46 -19.82
C ASP A 61 -12.66 -5.54 -19.23
N PHE A 62 -11.47 -6.08 -19.03
CA PHE A 62 -10.30 -5.34 -18.53
C PHE A 62 -9.44 -4.74 -19.66
N THR A 63 -9.78 -5.01 -20.93
CA THR A 63 -9.02 -4.51 -22.09
C THR A 63 -8.84 -2.99 -22.08
N PRO A 64 -9.88 -2.18 -21.76
CA PRO A 64 -9.75 -0.72 -21.79
C PRO A 64 -8.70 -0.15 -20.83
N ILE A 65 -8.42 -0.85 -19.73
CA ILE A 65 -7.47 -0.38 -18.71
C ILE A 65 -6.08 -1.04 -18.80
N ALA A 66 -5.89 -1.99 -19.71
CA ALA A 66 -4.69 -2.83 -19.72
C ALA A 66 -3.39 -2.03 -19.82
N THR A 67 -3.35 -1.03 -20.68
CA THR A 67 -2.16 -0.19 -20.88
C THR A 67 -1.82 0.59 -19.61
N GLU A 68 -2.79 1.30 -19.05
CA GLU A 68 -2.58 2.10 -17.86
C GLU A 68 -2.23 1.24 -16.64
N PHE A 69 -2.92 0.10 -16.47
CA PHE A 69 -2.61 -0.85 -15.40
C PHE A 69 -1.15 -1.30 -15.44
N ASN A 70 -0.65 -1.67 -16.63
CA ASN A 70 0.73 -2.10 -16.79
C ASN A 70 1.74 -0.97 -16.53
N ILE A 71 1.43 0.26 -16.93
CA ILE A 71 2.24 1.45 -16.60
C ILE A 71 2.30 1.62 -15.08
N MET A 72 1.16 1.63 -14.41
CA MET A 72 1.06 1.78 -12.96
C MET A 72 1.83 0.69 -12.21
N LEU A 73 1.61 -0.57 -12.56
CA LEU A 73 2.30 -1.70 -11.94
C LEU A 73 3.81 -1.62 -12.13
N THR A 74 4.25 -1.23 -13.34
CA THR A 74 5.68 -1.03 -13.63
C THR A 74 6.26 0.11 -12.79
N SER A 75 5.55 1.23 -12.67
CA SER A 75 6.01 2.39 -11.88
C SER A 75 6.10 2.05 -10.38
N LEU A 76 5.12 1.34 -9.83
CA LEU A 76 5.15 0.83 -8.46
C LEU A 76 6.33 -0.12 -8.23
N ASN A 77 6.53 -1.09 -9.10
CA ASN A 77 7.65 -2.04 -8.99
C ASN A 77 9.02 -1.34 -9.05
N ARG A 78 9.17 -0.29 -9.86
CA ARG A 78 10.42 0.48 -9.95
C ARG A 78 10.80 1.15 -8.64
N VAL A 79 9.84 1.57 -7.86
CA VAL A 79 10.08 2.15 -6.52
C VAL A 79 10.07 1.10 -5.40
N GLY A 80 9.99 -0.19 -5.75
CA GLY A 80 10.06 -1.29 -4.77
C GLY A 80 8.73 -1.67 -4.13
N VAL A 81 7.61 -1.12 -4.60
CA VAL A 81 6.27 -1.47 -4.10
C VAL A 81 5.76 -2.73 -4.79
N LYS A 82 5.33 -3.69 -3.98
CA LYS A 82 4.65 -4.90 -4.45
C LYS A 82 3.14 -4.75 -4.32
N VAL A 83 2.41 -5.24 -5.32
CA VAL A 83 0.94 -5.22 -5.35
C VAL A 83 0.41 -6.61 -5.05
N PHE A 84 -0.61 -6.69 -4.19
CA PHE A 84 -1.28 -7.93 -3.82
C PHE A 84 -2.79 -7.81 -4.00
N LEU A 85 -3.42 -8.89 -4.38
CA LEU A 85 -4.87 -9.08 -4.35
C LEU A 85 -5.20 -9.90 -3.10
N ALA A 86 -6.05 -9.39 -2.22
CA ALA A 86 -6.34 -10.02 -0.94
C ALA A 86 -7.85 -10.14 -0.68
N ASP A 87 -8.24 -11.17 0.06
CA ASP A 87 -9.62 -11.44 0.41
C ASP A 87 -10.22 -10.37 1.33
N GLU A 88 -11.51 -10.12 1.20
CA GLU A 88 -12.27 -9.10 1.95
C GLU A 88 -12.11 -9.21 3.48
N LYS A 89 -11.90 -10.44 3.99
CA LYS A 89 -11.73 -10.69 5.43
C LYS A 89 -10.63 -9.87 6.09
N TYR A 90 -9.69 -9.35 5.31
CA TYR A 90 -8.56 -8.54 5.79
C TYR A 90 -8.83 -7.04 5.81
N PHE A 91 -9.93 -6.59 5.23
CA PHE A 91 -10.21 -5.17 5.11
C PHE A 91 -11.35 -4.74 6.02
N PRO A 92 -11.29 -3.54 6.61
CA PRO A 92 -12.47 -2.92 7.20
C PRO A 92 -13.57 -2.76 6.15
N VAL A 93 -14.83 -2.75 6.60
CA VAL A 93 -15.98 -2.64 5.71
C VAL A 93 -15.86 -1.43 4.78
N GLY A 94 -15.98 -1.68 3.47
CA GLY A 94 -15.94 -0.65 2.44
C GLY A 94 -14.53 -0.25 1.96
N HIS A 95 -13.45 -0.70 2.60
CA HIS A 95 -12.09 -0.44 2.15
C HIS A 95 -11.79 -1.23 0.88
N ARG A 96 -11.28 -0.53 -0.14
CA ARG A 96 -11.02 -1.09 -1.48
C ARG A 96 -9.56 -1.41 -1.72
N GLY A 97 -8.66 -0.74 -1.02
CA GLY A 97 -7.22 -0.94 -1.05
C GLY A 97 -6.57 -0.36 0.18
N VAL A 98 -5.28 -0.61 0.32
CA VAL A 98 -4.42 0.01 1.33
C VAL A 98 -2.97 -0.07 0.89
N TYR A 99 -2.24 1.03 1.01
CA TYR A 99 -0.79 1.07 0.92
C TYR A 99 -0.18 1.03 2.32
N HIS A 100 0.80 0.15 2.52
CA HIS A 100 1.52 -0.04 3.78
C HIS A 100 2.95 0.47 3.67
N THR A 101 3.22 1.63 4.23
CA THR A 101 4.51 2.34 4.14
C THR A 101 5.68 1.55 4.70
N VAL A 102 5.48 0.81 5.80
CA VAL A 102 6.56 0.02 6.45
C VAL A 102 7.03 -1.14 5.57
N GLY A 103 6.10 -1.81 4.90
CA GLY A 103 6.40 -2.99 4.09
C GLY A 103 6.52 -2.70 2.60
N ASN A 104 6.24 -1.49 2.15
CA ASN A 104 6.12 -1.11 0.74
C ASN A 104 5.21 -2.05 -0.04
N ASN A 105 4.10 -2.41 0.58
CA ASN A 105 3.12 -3.34 0.03
C ASN A 105 1.80 -2.61 -0.21
N PHE A 106 1.22 -2.88 -1.36
CA PHE A 106 -0.06 -2.36 -1.77
C PHE A 106 -1.06 -3.51 -1.89
N PHE A 107 -2.16 -3.45 -1.16
CA PHE A 107 -3.17 -4.51 -1.16
C PHE A 107 -4.48 -4.03 -1.77
N LEU A 108 -5.01 -4.81 -2.72
CA LEU A 108 -6.29 -4.62 -3.40
C LEU A 108 -7.32 -5.55 -2.77
N ASN A 109 -8.49 -5.02 -2.34
CA ASN A 109 -9.60 -5.85 -1.85
C ASN A 109 -10.30 -6.53 -3.02
N LYS A 110 -10.17 -7.85 -3.11
CA LYS A 110 -10.69 -8.71 -4.17
C LYS A 110 -12.18 -8.46 -4.49
N THR A 111 -13.00 -8.22 -3.49
CA THR A 111 -14.45 -7.99 -3.66
C THR A 111 -14.79 -6.86 -4.63
N PHE A 112 -13.93 -5.83 -4.75
CA PHE A 112 -14.21 -4.64 -5.56
C PHE A 112 -13.52 -4.66 -6.94
N MET A 113 -12.51 -5.49 -7.15
CA MET A 113 -11.62 -5.43 -8.32
C MET A 113 -12.23 -6.02 -9.60
N HIS A 114 -13.44 -6.59 -9.51
CA HIS A 114 -14.22 -7.01 -10.69
C HIS A 114 -14.63 -5.85 -11.60
N ARG A 115 -14.57 -4.60 -11.14
CA ARG A 115 -14.91 -3.38 -11.89
C ARG A 115 -13.63 -2.66 -12.31
N PRO A 116 -13.28 -2.64 -13.62
CA PRO A 116 -12.02 -2.06 -14.11
C PRO A 116 -11.80 -0.60 -13.70
N GLY A 117 -12.85 0.22 -13.76
CA GLY A 117 -12.75 1.63 -13.33
C GLY A 117 -12.51 1.81 -11.82
N VAL A 118 -13.00 0.87 -10.99
CA VAL A 118 -12.69 0.87 -9.55
C VAL A 118 -11.26 0.42 -9.33
N LEU A 119 -10.81 -0.64 -10.00
CA LEU A 119 -9.44 -1.12 -9.94
C LEU A 119 -8.45 0.03 -10.24
N MET A 120 -8.63 0.74 -11.36
CA MET A 120 -7.73 1.84 -11.73
C MET A 120 -7.80 3.00 -10.74
N SER A 121 -9.00 3.36 -10.26
CA SER A 121 -9.13 4.40 -9.25
C SER A 121 -8.39 4.06 -7.95
N VAL A 122 -8.43 2.80 -7.53
CA VAL A 122 -7.71 2.33 -6.34
C VAL A 122 -6.21 2.27 -6.61
N MET A 123 -5.79 1.74 -7.77
CA MET A 123 -4.37 1.70 -8.17
C MET A 123 -3.73 3.10 -8.14
N ARG A 124 -4.43 4.11 -8.66
CA ARG A 124 -3.94 5.49 -8.65
C ARG A 124 -3.92 6.08 -7.24
N HIS A 125 -4.98 5.88 -6.45
CA HIS A 125 -5.11 6.43 -5.09
C HIS A 125 -4.03 5.88 -4.16
N GLU A 126 -3.95 4.56 -4.03
CA GLU A 126 -2.97 3.92 -3.14
C GLU A 126 -1.53 4.08 -3.68
N GLY A 127 -1.37 4.09 -5.01
CA GLY A 127 -0.09 4.41 -5.64
C GLY A 127 0.37 5.86 -5.36
N TRP A 128 -0.57 6.79 -5.17
CA TRP A 128 -0.24 8.16 -4.76
C TRP A 128 0.34 8.19 -3.34
N HIS A 129 -0.16 7.36 -2.43
CA HIS A 129 0.45 7.22 -1.10
C HIS A 129 1.89 6.71 -1.17
N ALA A 130 2.23 5.84 -2.13
CA ALA A 130 3.62 5.47 -2.37
C ALA A 130 4.46 6.64 -2.89
N ALA A 131 3.90 7.52 -3.72
CA ALA A 131 4.58 8.75 -4.13
C ALA A 131 4.74 9.75 -2.95
N GLN A 132 3.76 9.84 -2.06
CA GLN A 132 3.84 10.63 -0.82
C GLN A 132 4.91 10.09 0.15
N ASP A 133 5.12 8.79 0.17
CA ASP A 133 6.22 8.15 0.89
C ASP A 133 7.58 8.58 0.31
N CYS A 134 7.74 8.56 -1.01
CA CYS A 134 8.91 9.11 -1.69
C CYS A 134 9.14 10.60 -1.40
N MET A 135 8.06 11.40 -1.34
CA MET A 135 8.16 12.82 -1.00
C MET A 135 8.72 13.03 0.40
N ALA A 136 8.44 12.15 1.35
CA ALA A 136 8.94 12.19 2.72
C ALA A 136 10.40 11.74 2.87
N GLY A 137 11.11 11.48 1.78
CA GLY A 137 12.53 11.11 1.82
C GLY A 137 12.87 9.94 0.93
N THR A 138 12.58 8.76 1.40
CA THR A 138 12.71 7.52 0.63
C THR A 138 11.56 6.61 0.99
N ILE A 139 11.16 5.76 0.07
CA ILE A 139 10.08 4.78 0.28
C ILE A 139 10.33 3.81 1.45
N ASN A 140 11.51 3.83 2.04
CA ASN A 140 11.89 2.97 3.16
C ASN A 140 11.78 3.67 4.54
N ASN A 141 11.35 4.93 4.60
CA ASN A 141 11.30 5.67 5.87
C ASN A 141 9.96 5.53 6.62
N SER A 142 8.97 4.88 6.02
CA SER A 142 7.64 4.63 6.61
C SER A 142 6.83 5.90 6.92
N MET A 143 7.13 6.99 6.24
CA MET A 143 6.45 8.28 6.41
C MET A 143 5.84 8.73 5.09
N ILE A 144 4.80 9.55 5.17
CA ILE A 144 4.21 10.21 4.01
C ILE A 144 4.22 11.73 4.18
N ALA A 145 4.37 12.45 3.08
CA ALA A 145 4.28 13.90 3.04
C ALA A 145 3.41 14.33 1.86
N ILE A 146 2.68 15.42 2.01
CA ILE A 146 1.92 15.98 0.89
C ILE A 146 2.88 16.39 -0.22
N ILE A 147 2.48 16.11 -1.47
CA ILE A 147 3.27 16.42 -2.67
C ILE A 147 2.96 17.83 -3.14
N MET A 148 1.70 18.24 -3.04
CA MET A 148 1.22 19.54 -3.52
C MET A 148 0.82 20.44 -2.36
N PRO A 149 1.00 21.78 -2.48
CA PRO A 149 0.35 22.70 -1.58
C PRO A 149 -1.16 22.46 -1.54
N GLU A 150 -1.74 22.52 -0.34
CA GLU A 150 -3.17 22.22 -0.14
C GLU A 150 -4.11 23.04 -1.03
N ASP A 151 -3.73 24.29 -1.33
CA ASP A 151 -4.51 25.20 -2.19
C ASP A 151 -4.51 24.77 -3.67
N ASN A 152 -3.58 23.90 -4.08
CA ASN A 152 -3.53 23.36 -5.44
C ASN A 152 -4.47 22.17 -5.63
N VAL A 153 -4.92 21.54 -4.54
CA VAL A 153 -5.90 20.45 -4.61
C VAL A 153 -7.30 21.04 -4.82
N PRO A 154 -8.02 20.64 -5.90
CA PRO A 154 -9.34 21.20 -6.16
C PRO A 154 -10.29 21.00 -4.95
N PRO A 155 -11.06 22.02 -4.53
CA PRO A 155 -11.86 22.02 -3.31
C PRO A 155 -12.82 20.83 -3.20
N LEU A 156 -13.35 20.37 -4.33
CA LEU A 156 -14.24 19.21 -4.40
C LEU A 156 -13.65 17.96 -3.71
N TRP A 157 -12.36 17.69 -3.94
CA TRP A 157 -11.71 16.50 -3.40
C TRP A 157 -11.49 16.61 -1.88
N ARG A 158 -11.15 17.81 -1.41
CA ARG A 158 -11.07 18.09 0.01
C ARG A 158 -12.42 17.91 0.71
N GLU A 159 -13.48 18.53 0.17
CA GLU A 159 -14.84 18.39 0.71
C GLU A 159 -15.33 16.94 0.77
N MET A 160 -14.94 16.13 -0.23
CA MET A 160 -15.30 14.71 -0.24
C MET A 160 -14.64 13.94 0.90
N VAL A 161 -13.35 14.14 1.12
CA VAL A 161 -12.61 13.38 2.15
C VAL A 161 -12.90 13.88 3.57
N GLU A 162 -13.21 15.16 3.77
CA GLU A 162 -13.62 15.71 5.08
C GLU A 162 -14.83 15.00 5.69
N ARG A 163 -15.66 14.37 4.86
CA ARG A 163 -16.85 13.61 5.31
C ARG A 163 -16.53 12.21 5.81
N THR A 164 -15.36 11.67 5.46
CA THR A 164 -15.03 10.25 5.68
C THR A 164 -13.75 10.04 6.44
N TYR A 165 -12.83 11.01 6.42
CA TYR A 165 -11.51 10.91 7.04
C TYR A 165 -11.35 11.85 8.23
N PRO A 166 -10.49 11.50 9.22
CA PRO A 166 -10.09 12.42 10.27
C PRO A 166 -9.45 13.69 9.69
N LYS A 167 -9.67 14.85 10.32
CA LYS A 167 -9.12 16.13 9.86
C LYS A 167 -7.61 16.11 9.61
N SER A 168 -6.86 15.35 10.41
CA SER A 168 -5.41 15.20 10.26
C SER A 168 -5.03 14.48 8.96
N ALA A 169 -5.88 13.63 8.40
CA ALA A 169 -5.62 12.88 7.18
C ALA A 169 -6.07 13.63 5.90
N VAL A 170 -6.91 14.65 6.04
CA VAL A 170 -7.50 15.37 4.89
C VAL A 170 -6.46 15.85 3.87
N PRO A 171 -5.32 16.45 4.24
CA PRO A 171 -4.38 16.97 3.25
C PRO A 171 -3.88 15.91 2.27
N TRP A 172 -3.40 14.77 2.76
CA TRP A 172 -2.87 13.71 1.90
C TRP A 172 -3.94 12.84 1.25
N GLU A 173 -5.08 12.63 1.90
CA GLU A 173 -6.21 11.89 1.32
C GLU A 173 -6.92 12.68 0.21
N ALA A 174 -6.96 14.00 0.30
CA ALA A 174 -7.50 14.85 -0.77
C ALA A 174 -6.66 14.76 -2.04
N GLU A 175 -5.32 14.81 -1.92
CA GLU A 175 -4.42 14.58 -3.05
C GLU A 175 -4.62 13.18 -3.65
N ALA A 176 -4.60 12.13 -2.80
CA ALA A 176 -4.74 10.75 -3.25
C ALA A 176 -6.10 10.51 -3.92
N THR A 177 -7.17 11.14 -3.40
CA THR A 177 -8.50 11.06 -4.02
C THR A 177 -8.54 11.75 -5.39
N TRP A 178 -7.88 12.90 -5.53
CA TRP A 178 -7.74 13.58 -6.82
C TRP A 178 -6.92 12.74 -7.79
N ALA A 179 -5.74 12.27 -7.39
CA ALA A 179 -4.89 11.39 -8.20
C ALA A 179 -5.65 10.11 -8.62
N GLY A 180 -6.43 9.53 -7.72
CA GLY A 180 -7.29 8.36 -8.00
C GLY A 180 -8.29 8.57 -9.14
N LYS A 181 -8.59 9.82 -9.52
CA LYS A 181 -9.48 10.21 -10.61
C LYS A 181 -8.76 10.81 -11.82
N THR A 182 -7.44 10.98 -11.73
CA THR A 182 -6.64 11.64 -12.77
C THR A 182 -5.66 10.64 -13.37
N GLU A 183 -5.91 10.23 -14.62
CA GLU A 183 -5.03 9.33 -15.35
C GLU A 183 -3.63 9.94 -15.52
N GLY A 184 -2.59 9.12 -15.36
CA GLY A 184 -1.18 9.52 -15.50
C GLY A 184 -0.57 10.15 -14.26
N MET A 185 -1.32 10.92 -13.47
CA MET A 185 -0.80 11.73 -12.36
C MET A 185 0.05 10.91 -11.37
N THR A 186 -0.43 9.75 -10.95
CA THR A 186 0.30 8.87 -10.02
C THR A 186 1.52 8.22 -10.67
N ALA A 187 1.40 7.79 -11.92
CA ALA A 187 2.51 7.18 -12.63
C ALA A 187 3.68 8.17 -12.84
N ASP A 188 3.38 9.44 -13.12
CA ASP A 188 4.38 10.49 -13.28
C ASP A 188 5.13 10.74 -11.96
N ALA A 189 4.42 10.84 -10.83
CA ALA A 189 5.04 11.02 -9.52
C ALA A 189 5.91 9.82 -9.11
N LEU A 190 5.44 8.59 -9.36
CA LEU A 190 6.24 7.38 -9.11
C LEU A 190 7.47 7.29 -10.01
N ASN A 191 7.37 7.71 -11.27
CA ASN A 191 8.52 7.76 -12.18
C ASN A 191 9.54 8.82 -11.74
N ALA A 192 9.12 9.99 -11.28
CA ALA A 192 10.00 10.99 -10.69
C ALA A 192 10.71 10.45 -9.43
N CYS A 193 9.99 9.71 -8.59
CA CYS A 193 10.57 9.00 -7.45
C CYS A 193 11.65 8.00 -7.87
N ALA A 194 11.33 7.10 -8.81
CA ALA A 194 12.25 6.08 -9.32
C ALA A 194 13.50 6.66 -9.97
N ALA A 195 13.38 7.86 -10.56
CA ALA A 195 14.50 8.59 -11.17
C ALA A 195 15.33 9.40 -10.14
N GLY A 196 14.93 9.44 -8.87
CA GLY A 196 15.55 10.31 -7.85
C GLY A 196 15.31 11.80 -8.10
N GLN A 197 14.24 12.13 -8.80
CA GLN A 197 13.90 13.50 -9.23
C GLN A 197 12.66 14.06 -8.51
N MET A 198 12.16 13.34 -7.50
CA MET A 198 10.92 13.70 -6.81
C MET A 198 10.88 15.16 -6.35
N TRP A 199 11.96 15.65 -5.73
CA TRP A 199 12.05 17.02 -5.21
C TRP A 199 12.45 18.06 -6.24
N MET A 200 12.75 17.63 -7.47
CA MET A 200 12.99 18.53 -8.62
C MET A 200 11.72 18.73 -9.45
N GLU A 201 10.94 17.68 -9.62
CA GLU A 201 9.68 17.71 -10.36
C GLU A 201 8.52 18.25 -9.51
N TYR A 202 8.56 17.97 -8.21
CA TYR A 202 7.56 18.40 -7.24
C TYR A 202 8.24 19.20 -6.12
N GLU A 203 8.03 20.50 -6.11
CA GLU A 203 8.60 21.39 -5.10
C GLU A 203 8.05 21.01 -3.71
N PRO A 204 8.88 20.57 -2.75
CA PRO A 204 8.42 20.25 -1.41
C PRO A 204 7.77 21.44 -0.72
N THR A 205 6.65 21.24 -0.02
CA THR A 205 6.06 22.28 0.81
C THR A 205 7.07 22.78 1.86
N PRO A 206 6.93 23.99 2.39
CA PRO A 206 7.89 24.51 3.39
C PRO A 206 8.11 23.58 4.58
N LEU A 207 7.05 22.91 5.04
CA LEU A 207 7.13 21.95 6.14
C LEU A 207 7.91 20.68 5.72
N THR A 208 7.59 20.13 4.57
CA THR A 208 8.28 18.96 4.02
C THR A 208 9.75 19.27 3.75
N ARG A 209 10.05 20.42 3.13
CA ARG A 209 11.43 20.86 2.89
C ARG A 209 12.23 20.96 4.18
N LYS A 210 11.65 21.57 5.23
CA LYS A 210 12.31 21.65 6.55
C LYS A 210 12.65 20.25 7.07
N TYR A 211 11.71 19.33 7.03
CA TYR A 211 11.93 17.93 7.43
C TYR A 211 13.04 17.27 6.61
N LEU A 212 13.02 17.40 5.29
CA LEU A 212 14.02 16.80 4.40
C LEU A 212 15.43 17.34 4.67
N VAL A 213 15.59 18.63 4.99
CA VAL A 213 16.87 19.24 5.40
C VAL A 213 17.32 18.68 6.75
N GLU A 214 16.43 18.63 7.75
CA GLU A 214 16.71 18.09 9.08
C GLU A 214 17.14 16.62 9.05
N GLN A 215 16.62 15.84 8.13
CA GLN A 215 16.98 14.43 7.93
C GLN A 215 18.19 14.24 6.98
N GLY A 216 18.70 15.33 6.37
CA GLY A 216 19.85 15.29 5.48
C GLY A 216 19.57 14.75 4.07
N TYR A 217 18.32 14.67 3.65
CA TYR A 217 17.95 14.25 2.30
C TYR A 217 18.26 15.32 1.25
N ILE A 218 18.09 16.59 1.60
CA ILE A 218 18.41 17.77 0.76
C ILE A 218 19.22 18.78 1.54
N LYS A 219 19.85 19.75 0.83
CA LYS A 219 20.69 20.81 1.42
C LYS A 219 19.92 22.10 1.59
#